data_d54e7e89130ad6fd7c77e3ecd00fd736
#
_entry.id   d54e7e89130ad6fd7c77e3ecd00fd736
#
_cell.length_a   1.000
_cell.length_b   1.000
_cell.length_c   1.000
_cell.angle_alpha   90.00
_cell.angle_beta   90.00
_cell.angle_gamma   90.00
#
_symmetry.space_group_name_H-M   'P 1'
#
loop_
_entity.id
_entity.type
_entity.pdbx_description
1 polymer ?
#
loop_
_entity_poly.entity_id
_entity_poly.type
_entity_poly.pdbx_seq_one_letter_code
_entity_poly.pdbx_strand_id
1 'polypeptide(L)'
;NMGCPVPKICKTGAGAALLADPEAAARVVEAMARAVRIPVTVKIRRGLTPSTARPVETALRLEAAGAAAICVHPRAAAEEYE
;
A
#
# COMPACT_ATOMS: atom_id res chain seq x y z
N ASN A 1 4.66 -2.71 4.78
CA ASN A 1 5.19 -1.56 4.05
C ASN A 1 4.81 -1.64 2.59
N MET A 2 3.95 -0.75 2.17
CA MET A 2 3.47 -0.67 0.78
C MET A 2 3.82 0.68 0.14
N GLY A 3 4.82 1.37 0.66
CA GLY A 3 5.20 2.69 0.16
C GLY A 3 6.63 2.82 -0.35
N CYS A 4 7.45 1.79 -0.21
CA CYS A 4 8.85 1.88 -0.63
C CYS A 4 8.97 2.03 -2.14
N PRO A 5 9.52 3.16 -2.65
CA PRO A 5 9.62 3.40 -4.09
C PRO A 5 10.91 2.89 -4.73
N VAL A 6 11.79 2.31 -3.94
CA VAL A 6 13.12 1.87 -4.43
C VAL A 6 12.96 0.82 -5.53
N PRO A 7 13.61 1.00 -6.70
CA PRO A 7 13.45 0.07 -7.83
C PRO A 7 13.76 -1.39 -7.48
N LYS A 8 14.76 -1.62 -6.65
CA LYS A 8 15.13 -2.96 -6.19
C LYS A 8 13.96 -3.67 -5.51
N ILE A 9 13.17 -2.95 -4.73
CA ILE A 9 12.00 -3.49 -4.03
C ILE A 9 10.82 -3.63 -4.99
N CYS A 10 10.54 -2.59 -5.78
CA CYS A 10 9.40 -2.59 -6.70
C CYS A 10 9.51 -3.65 -7.78
N LYS A 11 10.71 -4.04 -8.19
CA LYS A 11 10.92 -5.12 -9.15
C LYS A 11 10.34 -6.47 -8.69
N THR A 12 10.24 -6.68 -7.39
CA THR A 12 9.69 -7.92 -6.83
C THR A 12 8.17 -7.88 -6.67
N GLY A 13 7.54 -6.76 -7.01
CA GLY A 13 6.11 -6.56 -6.79
C GLY A 13 5.77 -6.09 -5.39
N ALA A 14 6.77 -5.77 -4.58
CA ALA A 14 6.60 -5.33 -3.20
C ALA A 14 6.66 -3.80 -3.09
N GLY A 15 6.48 -3.29 -1.87
CA GLY A 15 6.54 -1.86 -1.58
C GLY A 15 5.50 -1.08 -2.37
N ALA A 16 5.91 0.03 -2.99
CA ALA A 16 5.01 0.90 -3.74
C ALA A 16 4.39 0.22 -4.97
N ALA A 17 5.01 -0.84 -5.49
CA ALA A 17 4.46 -1.58 -6.63
C ALA A 17 3.08 -2.17 -6.32
N LEU A 18 2.79 -2.47 -5.05
CA LEU A 18 1.48 -2.95 -4.63
C LEU A 18 0.36 -1.93 -4.86
N LEU A 19 0.71 -0.64 -4.95
CA LEU A 19 -0.28 0.42 -5.19
C LEU A 19 -0.83 0.40 -6.62
N ALA A 20 -0.16 -0.30 -7.54
CA ALA A 20 -0.67 -0.51 -8.90
C ALA A 20 -1.70 -1.66 -8.95
N ASP A 21 -1.74 -2.49 -7.92
CA ASP A 21 -2.66 -3.62 -7.84
C ASP A 21 -3.28 -3.67 -6.43
N PRO A 22 -4.31 -2.86 -6.17
CA PRO A 22 -4.95 -2.82 -4.86
C PRO A 22 -5.52 -4.16 -4.41
N GLU A 23 -5.89 -5.03 -5.33
CA GLU A 23 -6.39 -6.36 -4.96
C GLU A 23 -5.28 -7.25 -4.42
N ALA A 24 -4.09 -7.19 -5.02
CA ALA A 24 -2.94 -7.91 -4.49
C ALA A 24 -2.56 -7.39 -3.11
N ALA A 25 -2.57 -6.06 -2.94
CA ALA A 25 -2.32 -5.44 -1.64
C ALA A 25 -3.34 -5.91 -0.60
N ALA A 26 -4.62 -5.94 -0.96
CA ALA A 26 -5.68 -6.41 -0.06
C ALA A 26 -5.50 -7.88 0.33
N ARG A 27 -5.08 -8.73 -0.62
CA ARG A 27 -4.81 -10.13 -0.32
C ARG A 27 -3.68 -10.31 0.68
N VAL A 28 -2.63 -9.49 0.59
CA VAL A 28 -1.53 -9.51 1.56
C VAL A 28 -2.04 -9.14 2.95
N VAL A 29 -2.80 -8.06 3.06
CA VAL A 29 -3.37 -7.61 4.34
C VAL A 29 -4.30 -8.66 4.92
N GLU A 30 -5.16 -9.24 4.10
CA GLU A 30 -6.09 -10.28 4.56
C GLU A 30 -5.34 -11.49 5.10
N ALA A 31 -4.32 -11.95 4.39
CA ALA A 31 -3.52 -13.08 4.84
C ALA A 31 -2.82 -12.79 6.18
N MET A 32 -2.28 -11.58 6.33
CA MET A 32 -1.65 -11.18 7.59
C MET A 32 -2.66 -11.07 8.72
N ALA A 33 -3.82 -10.46 8.48
CA ALA A 33 -4.84 -10.27 9.50
C ALA A 33 -5.39 -11.62 10.00
N ARG A 34 -5.47 -12.61 9.12
CA ARG A 34 -5.90 -13.95 9.50
C ARG A 34 -4.83 -14.73 10.28
N ALA A 35 -3.56 -14.42 10.02
CA ALA A 35 -2.46 -15.17 10.61
C ALA A 35 -2.08 -14.69 12.01
N VAL A 36 -2.47 -13.48 12.41
CA VAL A 36 -2.05 -12.87 13.67
C VAL A 36 -3.24 -12.35 14.45
N ARG A 37 -3.06 -12.20 15.78
CA ARG A 37 -4.09 -11.63 16.67
C ARG A 37 -3.85 -10.15 16.94
N ILE A 38 -2.65 -9.67 16.64
CA ILE A 38 -2.31 -8.26 16.81
C ILE A 38 -2.88 -7.43 15.65
N PRO A 39 -3.07 -6.12 15.84
CA PRO A 39 -3.51 -5.26 14.74
C PRO A 39 -2.49 -5.25 13.60
N VAL A 40 -3.00 -5.31 12.37
CA VAL A 40 -2.18 -5.14 11.16
C VAL A 40 -2.34 -3.70 10.69
N THR A 41 -1.23 -3.00 10.52
CA THR A 41 -1.25 -1.63 10.02
C THR A 41 -0.51 -1.55 8.69
N VAL A 42 -0.88 -0.58 7.86
CA VAL A 42 -0.32 -0.43 6.52
C VAL A 42 0.18 0.99 6.32
N LYS A 43 1.37 1.12 5.75
CA LYS A 43 1.92 2.40 5.31
C LYS A 43 1.89 2.43 3.78
N ILE A 44 1.19 3.39 3.21
CA ILE A 44 1.08 3.55 1.76
C ILE A 44 1.53 4.94 1.32
N ARG A 45 1.70 5.09 0.01
CA ARG A 45 1.75 6.39 -0.65
C ARG A 45 0.43 6.64 -1.36
N ARG A 46 0.23 7.83 -1.95
CA ARG A 46 -1.00 8.14 -2.70
C ARG A 46 -1.19 7.19 -3.87
N GLY A 47 -0.12 6.73 -4.49
CA GLY A 47 -0.11 5.82 -5.63
C GLY A 47 1.28 5.79 -6.24
N LEU A 48 1.41 5.21 -7.44
CA LEU A 48 2.69 5.18 -8.15
C LEU A 48 3.02 6.54 -8.79
N THR A 49 2.03 7.17 -9.40
CA THR A 49 2.18 8.48 -10.03
C THR A 49 1.03 9.38 -9.60
N PRO A 50 1.21 10.72 -9.64
CA PRO A 50 0.11 11.63 -9.28
C PRO A 50 -1.16 11.41 -10.10
N SER A 51 -1.02 11.11 -11.39
CA SER A 51 -2.17 10.94 -12.29
C SER A 51 -2.93 9.64 -12.08
N THR A 52 -2.29 8.61 -11.53
CA THR A 52 -2.92 7.31 -11.28
C THR A 52 -3.26 7.08 -9.81
N ALA A 53 -3.00 8.07 -8.96
CA ALA A 53 -3.22 7.93 -7.52
C ALA A 53 -4.71 7.76 -7.19
N ARG A 54 -5.02 6.76 -6.36
CA ARG A 54 -6.36 6.46 -5.86
C ARG A 54 -6.27 6.10 -4.37
N PRO A 55 -5.79 7.04 -3.53
CA PRO A 55 -5.50 6.70 -2.13
C PRO A 55 -6.74 6.31 -1.33
N VAL A 56 -7.88 6.98 -1.56
CA VAL A 56 -9.11 6.67 -0.83
C VAL A 56 -9.61 5.27 -1.18
N GLU A 57 -9.64 4.96 -2.46
CA GLU A 57 -10.07 3.66 -2.95
C GLU A 57 -9.18 2.53 -2.42
N THR A 58 -7.87 2.74 -2.47
CA THR A 58 -6.90 1.79 -1.93
C THR A 58 -7.09 1.61 -0.43
N ALA A 59 -7.22 2.70 0.32
CA ALA A 59 -7.41 2.65 1.76
C ALA A 59 -8.68 1.89 2.14
N LEU A 60 -9.78 2.11 1.43
CA LEU A 60 -11.04 1.39 1.68
C LEU A 60 -10.90 -0.11 1.44
N ARG A 61 -10.16 -0.51 0.41
CA ARG A 61 -9.90 -1.92 0.15
C ARG A 61 -9.05 -2.56 1.23
N LEU A 62 -8.03 -1.86 1.70
CA LEU A 62 -7.17 -2.36 2.76
C LEU A 62 -7.91 -2.45 4.09
N GLU A 63 -8.77 -1.49 4.38
CA GLU A 63 -9.62 -1.53 5.57
C GLU A 63 -10.56 -2.75 5.53
N ALA A 64 -11.21 -2.97 4.39
CA ALA A 64 -12.09 -4.12 4.21
C ALA A 64 -11.35 -5.45 4.33
N ALA A 65 -10.07 -5.48 3.99
CA ALA A 65 -9.22 -6.67 4.10
C ALA A 65 -8.76 -6.95 5.53
N GLY A 66 -8.92 -6.00 6.45
CA GLY A 66 -8.60 -6.20 7.85
C GLY A 66 -7.53 -5.28 8.42
N ALA A 67 -7.10 -4.24 7.69
CA ALA A 67 -6.15 -3.27 8.23
C ALA A 67 -6.81 -2.48 9.37
N ALA A 68 -6.13 -2.39 10.50
CA ALA A 68 -6.61 -1.65 11.67
C ALA A 68 -6.27 -0.16 11.59
N ALA A 69 -5.23 0.19 10.87
CA ALA A 69 -4.84 1.57 10.64
C ALA A 69 -4.07 1.68 9.33
N ILE A 70 -4.21 2.83 8.66
CA ILE A 70 -3.52 3.10 7.41
C ILE A 70 -2.88 4.48 7.51
N CYS A 71 -1.57 4.54 7.27
CA CYS A 71 -0.83 5.79 7.24
C CYS A 71 -0.48 6.12 5.79
N VAL A 72 -0.85 7.31 5.33
CA VAL A 72 -0.62 7.73 3.95
C VAL A 72 0.48 8.77 3.88
N HIS A 73 1.56 8.45 3.18
CA HIS A 73 2.56 9.45 2.81
C HIS A 73 1.98 10.26 1.66
N PRO A 74 1.94 11.61 1.74
CA PRO A 74 1.23 12.43 0.77
C PRO A 74 1.87 12.53 -0.61
N ARG A 75 3.00 11.90 -0.85
CA ARG A 75 3.66 11.87 -2.16
C ARG A 75 3.41 10.55 -2.88
N ALA A 76 3.22 10.61 -4.20
CA ALA A 76 3.23 9.41 -5.03
C ALA A 76 4.67 8.89 -5.13
N ALA A 77 4.84 7.59 -5.45
CA ALA A 77 6.18 6.99 -5.53
C ALA A 77 7.08 7.72 -6.53
N ALA A 78 6.53 8.18 -7.65
CA ALA A 78 7.29 8.87 -8.69
C ALA A 78 7.74 10.29 -8.28
N GLU A 79 7.16 10.88 -7.23
CA GLU A 79 7.50 12.23 -6.79
C GLU A 79 8.77 12.29 -5.93
N GLU A 80 9.14 11.18 -5.32
CA GLU A 80 10.28 11.09 -4.40
C GLU A 80 10.25 12.17 -3.32
N TYR A 81 11.37 12.89 -3.12
CA TYR A 81 11.52 13.92 -2.08
C TYR A 81 11.80 15.30 -2.66
N GLU A 82 11.20 15.64 -3.74
CA GLU A 82 11.34 16.99 -4.30
C GLU A 82 10.62 18.06 -3.51
#